data_0047f032fffd80235d2e96f23066770d
#
_entry.id   0047f032fffd80235d2e96f23066770d
#
_cell.length_a   1.000
_cell.length_b   1.000
_cell.length_c   1.000
_cell.angle_alpha   90.00
_cell.angle_beta   90.00
_cell.angle_gamma   90.00
#
_symmetry.space_group_name_H-M   'P 1'
#
loop_
_entity.id
_entity.type
_entity.pdbx_description
1 polymer ?
#
loop_
_entity_poly.entity_id
_entity_poly.type
_entity_poly.pdbx_seq_one_letter_code
_entity_poly.pdbx_strand_id
1 'polypeptide(L)'
;MNVLIPKFEEENPGYKVNAVSHEWADLHDKILVSASSNTLPDVARLDIAWVPEFQKMNILVPLDQQMGDFNDVAGQLLPSAMSTAVVKGSYYALALNTNTKILFYNADALAEAGIEVPKTMDEMFAAIHALSGTNANGQQVWGLNEPALAGWNVLPYIWSNGGNITDDACTTATGYVNSPETAAAVQKLVDLYANGEFTGFNSGDIPMTDGFGTGRYMMLLEGPWKTAELAGAYPDFNYGTSEVPAGSAGSISVLGGEDIAMFNTANKEGAWKFMKFMTSEYAQEEMAKCGQIPGNMTALDSQTVKDASFAPFLEAITTAKARPTVASWSEIDNALTVAMTDMIVNGADVQQTLDQLAVTIDGLLAE
;
A
#
# COMPACT_ATOMS: atom_id res chain seq x y z
N MET A 1 0.00 -16.74 -10.05
CA MET A 1 0.98 -17.85 -9.94
C MET A 1 0.58 -19.09 -10.74
N ASN A 2 -0.69 -19.50 -10.78
CA ASN A 2 -1.14 -20.70 -11.53
C ASN A 2 -0.92 -20.62 -13.05
N VAL A 3 -0.70 -19.45 -13.63
CA VAL A 3 -0.36 -19.23 -15.04
C VAL A 3 1.15 -19.03 -15.21
N LEU A 4 1.74 -18.17 -14.37
CA LEU A 4 3.13 -17.73 -14.52
C LEU A 4 4.15 -18.83 -14.20
N ILE A 5 3.94 -19.63 -13.14
CA ILE A 5 4.89 -20.70 -12.77
C ILE A 5 4.99 -21.77 -13.88
N PRO A 6 3.87 -22.35 -14.39
CA PRO A 6 3.96 -23.30 -15.49
C PRO A 6 4.65 -22.72 -16.72
N LYS A 7 4.40 -21.44 -17.04
CA LYS A 7 5.04 -20.77 -18.18
C LYS A 7 6.55 -20.60 -18.00
N PHE A 8 6.97 -20.16 -16.80
CA PHE A 8 8.39 -20.07 -16.46
C PHE A 8 9.10 -21.43 -16.57
N GLU A 9 8.48 -22.49 -16.03
CA GLU A 9 9.07 -23.84 -16.05
C GLU A 9 9.13 -24.44 -17.47
N GLU A 10 8.16 -24.10 -18.33
CA GLU A 10 8.18 -24.47 -19.75
C GLU A 10 9.36 -23.80 -20.48
N GLU A 11 9.59 -22.52 -20.25
CA GLU A 11 10.64 -21.73 -20.89
C GLU A 11 12.04 -22.00 -20.30
N ASN A 12 12.10 -22.57 -19.10
CA ASN A 12 13.35 -22.85 -18.39
C ASN A 12 13.42 -24.33 -17.96
N PRO A 13 13.61 -25.29 -18.91
CA PRO A 13 13.69 -26.70 -18.57
C PRO A 13 14.78 -27.00 -17.55
N GLY A 14 14.42 -27.72 -16.50
CA GLY A 14 15.33 -28.08 -15.38
C GLY A 14 15.17 -27.18 -14.16
N TYR A 15 14.42 -26.09 -14.23
CA TYR A 15 14.04 -25.29 -13.08
C TYR A 15 12.64 -25.64 -12.59
N LYS A 16 12.44 -25.62 -11.30
CA LYS A 16 11.15 -25.78 -10.63
C LYS A 16 10.94 -24.65 -9.62
N VAL A 17 9.73 -24.09 -9.58
CA VAL A 17 9.36 -23.03 -8.65
C VAL A 17 8.50 -23.64 -7.53
N ASN A 18 9.01 -23.61 -6.33
CA ASN A 18 8.24 -23.91 -5.13
C ASN A 18 7.70 -22.61 -4.52
N ALA A 19 6.48 -22.23 -4.90
CA ALA A 19 5.85 -21.00 -4.41
C ALA A 19 5.15 -21.28 -3.07
N VAL A 20 5.46 -20.45 -2.08
CA VAL A 20 4.79 -20.42 -0.79
C VAL A 20 4.05 -19.11 -0.67
N SER A 21 2.74 -19.18 -0.43
CA SER A 21 1.89 -18.01 -0.20
C SER A 21 1.72 -17.77 1.30
N HIS A 22 1.78 -16.53 1.69
CA HIS A 22 1.47 -16.06 3.03
C HIS A 22 0.44 -14.94 2.96
N GLU A 23 -0.33 -14.77 4.02
CA GLU A 23 -1.12 -13.55 4.20
C GLU A 23 -0.16 -12.35 4.25
N TRP A 24 -0.58 -11.24 3.62
CA TRP A 24 0.30 -10.06 3.51
C TRP A 24 0.74 -9.52 4.86
N ALA A 25 -0.17 -9.50 5.83
CA ALA A 25 0.11 -9.04 7.19
C ALA A 25 1.18 -9.88 7.93
N ASP A 26 1.34 -11.15 7.54
CA ASP A 26 2.30 -12.05 8.19
C ASP A 26 3.65 -12.13 7.44
N LEU A 27 3.71 -11.68 6.18
CA LEU A 27 4.84 -11.94 5.29
C LEU A 27 6.15 -11.38 5.82
N HIS A 28 6.14 -10.15 6.34
CA HIS A 28 7.33 -9.50 6.91
C HIS A 28 7.95 -10.36 8.03
N ASP A 29 7.15 -10.73 9.03
CA ASP A 29 7.58 -11.53 10.16
C ASP A 29 8.06 -12.93 9.74
N LYS A 30 7.42 -13.54 8.74
CA LYS A 30 7.86 -14.83 8.18
C LYS A 30 9.24 -14.73 7.55
N ILE A 31 9.56 -13.63 6.87
CA ILE A 31 10.89 -13.40 6.32
C ILE A 31 11.93 -13.22 7.45
N LEU A 32 11.62 -12.42 8.49
CA LEU A 32 12.50 -12.25 9.64
C LEU A 32 12.80 -13.60 10.35
N VAL A 33 11.76 -14.42 10.57
CA VAL A 33 11.92 -15.76 11.15
C VAL A 33 12.77 -16.65 10.24
N SER A 34 12.56 -16.60 8.92
CA SER A 34 13.33 -17.38 7.96
C SER A 34 14.80 -16.93 7.91
N ALA A 35 15.06 -15.62 8.05
CA ALA A 35 16.42 -15.07 8.14
C ALA A 35 17.14 -15.60 9.41
N SER A 36 16.48 -15.55 10.56
CA SER A 36 17.05 -16.00 11.83
C SER A 36 17.31 -17.51 11.88
N SER A 37 16.50 -18.29 11.16
CA SER A 37 16.63 -19.76 11.06
C SER A 37 17.47 -20.24 9.88
N ASN A 38 18.01 -19.33 9.07
CA ASN A 38 18.77 -19.63 7.85
C ASN A 38 17.97 -20.47 6.83
N THR A 39 16.69 -20.17 6.68
CA THR A 39 15.74 -20.82 5.75
C THR A 39 15.11 -19.86 4.78
N LEU A 40 15.81 -18.77 4.44
CA LEU A 40 15.33 -17.78 3.47
C LEU A 40 14.98 -18.42 2.11
N PRO A 41 13.93 -17.98 1.44
CA PRO A 41 13.66 -18.38 0.06
C PRO A 41 14.73 -17.81 -0.89
N ASP A 42 14.77 -18.26 -2.13
CA ASP A 42 15.66 -17.67 -3.14
C ASP A 42 15.22 -16.27 -3.54
N VAL A 43 13.91 -16.05 -3.65
CA VAL A 43 13.29 -14.76 -3.98
C VAL A 43 12.02 -14.54 -3.15
N ALA A 44 11.68 -13.28 -2.89
CA ALA A 44 10.36 -12.91 -2.39
C ALA A 44 9.86 -11.63 -3.02
N ARG A 45 8.53 -11.47 -3.03
CA ARG A 45 7.84 -10.20 -3.25
C ARG A 45 7.84 -9.44 -1.92
N LEU A 46 8.38 -8.25 -1.92
CA LEU A 46 8.53 -7.37 -0.76
C LEU A 46 7.72 -6.10 -0.94
N ASP A 47 7.20 -5.55 0.15
CA ASP A 47 6.81 -4.13 0.15
C ASP A 47 8.05 -3.27 -0.12
N ILE A 48 7.90 -2.23 -0.93
CA ILE A 48 8.98 -1.28 -1.25
C ILE A 48 9.65 -0.69 0.00
N ALA A 49 8.90 -0.56 1.09
CA ALA A 49 9.38 0.00 2.36
C ALA A 49 10.26 -0.98 3.18
N TRP A 50 10.28 -2.28 2.86
CA TRP A 50 11.08 -3.28 3.58
C TRP A 50 12.50 -3.44 3.02
N VAL A 51 12.75 -2.97 1.80
CA VAL A 51 14.05 -3.12 1.13
C VAL A 51 15.21 -2.51 1.94
N PRO A 52 15.10 -1.30 2.53
CA PRO A 52 16.17 -0.74 3.37
C PRO A 52 16.48 -1.56 4.63
N GLU A 53 15.46 -2.11 5.29
CA GLU A 53 15.60 -2.96 6.48
C GLU A 53 16.36 -4.26 6.13
N PHE A 54 15.89 -4.98 5.12
CA PHE A 54 16.50 -6.25 4.73
C PHE A 54 17.91 -6.05 4.13
N GLN A 55 18.17 -4.88 3.54
CA GLN A 55 19.53 -4.48 3.16
C GLN A 55 20.40 -4.27 4.40
N LYS A 56 19.94 -3.56 5.43
CA LYS A 56 20.67 -3.34 6.70
C LYS A 56 21.02 -4.68 7.36
N MET A 57 20.12 -5.68 7.26
CA MET A 57 20.33 -7.05 7.74
C MET A 57 21.32 -7.87 6.89
N ASN A 58 21.78 -7.37 5.74
CA ASN A 58 22.66 -8.05 4.77
C ASN A 58 22.08 -9.38 4.23
N ILE A 59 20.76 -9.50 4.14
CA ILE A 59 20.10 -10.71 3.60
C ILE A 59 19.77 -10.61 2.12
N LEU A 60 19.82 -9.39 1.52
CA LEU A 60 19.57 -9.16 0.09
C LEU A 60 20.86 -9.14 -0.73
N VAL A 61 20.73 -9.51 -2.00
CA VAL A 61 21.82 -9.47 -2.99
C VAL A 61 21.87 -8.09 -3.68
N PRO A 62 23.02 -7.39 -3.74
CA PRO A 62 23.17 -6.20 -4.57
C PRO A 62 23.20 -6.59 -6.04
N LEU A 63 22.05 -6.43 -6.72
CA LEU A 63 21.82 -6.97 -8.07
C LEU A 63 22.70 -6.28 -9.13
N ASP A 64 22.86 -4.97 -9.04
CA ASP A 64 23.71 -4.17 -9.94
C ASP A 64 25.19 -4.55 -9.90
N GLN A 65 25.62 -5.16 -8.81
CA GLN A 65 27.00 -5.59 -8.61
C GLN A 65 27.24 -7.07 -8.97
N GLN A 66 26.20 -7.91 -8.89
CA GLN A 66 26.33 -9.35 -9.03
C GLN A 66 25.71 -9.93 -10.31
N MET A 67 24.75 -9.21 -10.94
CA MET A 67 24.04 -9.67 -12.15
C MET A 67 24.58 -8.91 -13.36
N GLY A 68 25.25 -9.64 -14.27
CA GLY A 68 25.96 -9.02 -15.40
C GLY A 68 25.06 -8.30 -16.42
N ASP A 69 23.77 -8.71 -16.50
CA ASP A 69 22.77 -8.12 -17.39
C ASP A 69 21.73 -7.25 -16.63
N PHE A 70 22.07 -6.83 -15.40
CA PHE A 70 21.18 -6.02 -14.56
C PHE A 70 20.65 -4.77 -15.27
N ASN A 71 21.55 -4.00 -15.91
CA ASN A 71 21.17 -2.74 -16.56
C ASN A 71 20.20 -2.94 -17.72
N ASP A 72 20.31 -4.05 -18.45
CA ASP A 72 19.39 -4.39 -19.55
C ASP A 72 18.00 -4.71 -19.03
N VAL A 73 17.92 -5.36 -17.85
CA VAL A 73 16.65 -5.68 -17.19
C VAL A 73 16.03 -4.45 -16.54
N ALA A 74 16.80 -3.74 -15.71
CA ALA A 74 16.33 -2.54 -15.01
C ALA A 74 15.92 -1.42 -15.97
N GLY A 75 16.58 -1.32 -17.14
CA GLY A 75 16.24 -0.36 -18.18
C GLY A 75 14.89 -0.57 -18.85
N GLN A 76 14.22 -1.70 -18.63
CA GLN A 76 12.85 -1.97 -19.08
C GLN A 76 11.80 -1.57 -18.05
N LEU A 77 12.20 -1.23 -16.82
CA LEU A 77 11.32 -0.93 -15.72
C LEU A 77 11.21 0.58 -15.50
N LEU A 78 10.07 1.03 -14.98
CA LEU A 78 9.81 2.43 -14.65
C LEU A 78 10.87 2.97 -13.69
N PRO A 79 11.60 4.05 -14.04
CA PRO A 79 12.63 4.61 -13.17
C PRO A 79 12.11 5.05 -11.79
N SER A 80 10.88 5.56 -11.73
CA SER A 80 10.24 5.95 -10.47
C SER A 80 9.99 4.74 -9.56
N ALA A 81 9.53 3.61 -10.12
CA ALA A 81 9.36 2.38 -9.37
C ALA A 81 10.71 1.77 -8.97
N MET A 82 11.70 1.75 -9.88
CA MET A 82 13.04 1.26 -9.57
C MET A 82 13.76 2.07 -8.48
N SER A 83 13.37 3.33 -8.24
CA SER A 83 13.96 4.14 -7.17
C SER A 83 13.70 3.59 -5.77
N THR A 84 12.65 2.78 -5.57
CA THR A 84 12.32 2.13 -4.30
C THR A 84 13.26 0.97 -3.95
N ALA A 85 13.89 0.39 -4.97
CA ALA A 85 14.83 -0.73 -4.84
C ALA A 85 16.27 -0.29 -4.52
N VAL A 86 16.52 1.02 -4.39
CA VAL A 86 17.88 1.58 -4.20
C VAL A 86 18.15 1.89 -2.74
N VAL A 87 19.23 1.32 -2.20
CA VAL A 87 19.73 1.63 -0.86
C VAL A 87 21.21 1.93 -0.96
N LYS A 88 21.64 3.10 -0.46
CA LYS A 88 23.06 3.54 -0.47
C LYS A 88 23.71 3.46 -1.85
N GLY A 89 22.93 3.73 -2.92
CA GLY A 89 23.41 3.78 -4.29
C GLY A 89 23.51 2.44 -5.02
N SER A 90 23.08 1.32 -4.43
CA SER A 90 23.01 0.01 -5.07
C SER A 90 21.56 -0.50 -5.12
N TYR A 91 21.27 -1.33 -6.10
CA TYR A 91 19.95 -1.93 -6.29
C TYR A 91 19.86 -3.31 -5.65
N TYR A 92 18.86 -3.51 -4.78
CA TYR A 92 18.65 -4.77 -4.05
C TYR A 92 17.41 -5.54 -4.50
N ALA A 93 16.64 -4.97 -5.41
CA ALA A 93 15.46 -5.59 -5.97
C ALA A 93 15.18 -5.09 -7.40
N LEU A 94 14.16 -5.65 -8.05
CA LEU A 94 13.54 -5.13 -9.26
C LEU A 94 12.11 -4.72 -8.95
N ALA A 95 11.65 -3.59 -9.46
CA ALA A 95 10.28 -3.17 -9.33
C ALA A 95 9.34 -4.18 -9.99
N LEU A 96 8.52 -4.85 -9.19
CA LEU A 96 7.57 -5.85 -9.67
C LEU A 96 6.26 -5.21 -10.12
N ASN A 97 5.74 -4.30 -9.32
CA ASN A 97 4.56 -3.47 -9.65
C ASN A 97 4.59 -2.18 -8.83
N THR A 98 3.82 -1.21 -9.26
CA THR A 98 3.56 0.02 -8.50
C THR A 98 2.08 0.13 -8.19
N ASN A 99 1.73 0.92 -7.18
CA ASN A 99 0.34 1.20 -6.84
C ASN A 99 0.22 2.48 -6.00
N THR A 100 -1.02 2.92 -5.82
CA THR A 100 -1.39 3.99 -4.90
C THR A 100 -2.85 3.80 -4.50
N LYS A 101 -3.32 4.55 -3.50
CA LYS A 101 -4.73 4.57 -3.11
C LYS A 101 -5.48 5.67 -3.84
N ILE A 102 -6.74 5.42 -4.16
CA ILE A 102 -7.72 6.41 -4.60
C ILE A 102 -9.02 6.23 -3.83
N LEU A 103 -9.92 7.18 -3.91
CA LEU A 103 -11.26 7.06 -3.32
C LEU A 103 -12.12 6.13 -4.17
N PHE A 104 -12.70 5.11 -3.55
CA PHE A 104 -13.85 4.32 -4.04
C PHE A 104 -15.09 4.76 -3.27
N TYR A 105 -16.21 4.94 -3.95
CA TYR A 105 -17.47 5.36 -3.33
C TYR A 105 -18.68 4.61 -3.91
N ASN A 106 -19.67 4.36 -3.08
CA ASN A 106 -20.96 3.78 -3.51
C ASN A 106 -21.72 4.85 -4.30
N ALA A 107 -21.80 4.68 -5.63
CA ALA A 107 -22.39 5.68 -6.52
C ALA A 107 -23.91 5.82 -6.32
N ASP A 108 -24.62 4.72 -6.05
CA ASP A 108 -26.06 4.75 -5.81
C ASP A 108 -26.39 5.47 -4.49
N ALA A 109 -25.60 5.22 -3.43
CA ALA A 109 -25.80 5.87 -2.14
C ALA A 109 -25.58 7.38 -2.21
N LEU A 110 -24.52 7.84 -2.92
CA LEU A 110 -24.29 9.26 -3.14
C LEU A 110 -25.48 9.89 -3.92
N ALA A 111 -25.91 9.24 -5.01
CA ALA A 111 -27.01 9.73 -5.85
C ALA A 111 -28.33 9.79 -5.08
N GLU A 112 -28.66 8.78 -4.30
CA GLU A 112 -29.88 8.75 -3.47
C GLU A 112 -29.90 9.84 -2.41
N ALA A 113 -28.72 10.16 -1.83
CA ALA A 113 -28.56 11.23 -0.86
C ALA A 113 -28.44 12.62 -1.51
N GLY A 114 -28.32 12.71 -2.83
CA GLY A 114 -28.09 13.98 -3.54
C GLY A 114 -26.73 14.59 -3.25
N ILE A 115 -25.73 13.76 -2.94
CA ILE A 115 -24.36 14.18 -2.59
C ILE A 115 -23.48 14.04 -3.84
N GLU A 116 -22.79 15.12 -4.19
CA GLU A 116 -21.76 15.09 -5.25
C GLU A 116 -20.52 14.30 -4.78
N VAL A 117 -19.76 13.78 -5.75
CA VAL A 117 -18.50 13.09 -5.47
C VAL A 117 -17.54 14.04 -4.73
N PRO A 118 -17.08 13.69 -3.52
CA PRO A 118 -16.23 14.58 -2.73
C PRO A 118 -14.92 14.90 -3.43
N LYS A 119 -14.57 16.18 -3.50
CA LYS A 119 -13.30 16.69 -4.05
C LYS A 119 -12.35 17.18 -2.97
N THR A 120 -12.89 17.46 -1.78
CA THR A 120 -12.12 17.90 -0.63
C THR A 120 -12.32 16.95 0.56
N MET A 121 -11.35 16.93 1.48
CA MET A 121 -11.47 16.14 2.71
C MET A 121 -12.69 16.56 3.54
N ASP A 122 -13.00 17.84 3.60
CA ASP A 122 -14.17 18.32 4.34
C ASP A 122 -15.48 17.84 3.68
N GLU A 123 -15.58 17.85 2.34
CA GLU A 123 -16.72 17.28 1.62
C GLU A 123 -16.81 15.76 1.85
N MET A 124 -15.69 15.04 1.86
CA MET A 124 -15.66 13.60 2.15
C MET A 124 -16.14 13.31 3.57
N PHE A 125 -15.67 14.03 4.59
CA PHE A 125 -16.12 13.83 5.96
C PHE A 125 -17.61 14.18 6.13
N ALA A 126 -18.09 15.21 5.45
CA ALA A 126 -19.53 15.53 5.45
C ALA A 126 -20.36 14.42 4.78
N ALA A 127 -19.89 13.86 3.67
CA ALA A 127 -20.55 12.73 2.99
C ALA A 127 -20.52 11.45 3.85
N ILE A 128 -19.40 11.15 4.51
CA ILE A 128 -19.28 10.04 5.48
C ILE A 128 -20.34 10.19 6.57
N HIS A 129 -20.45 11.36 7.17
CA HIS A 129 -21.44 11.64 8.21
C HIS A 129 -22.88 11.43 7.70
N ALA A 130 -23.20 11.97 6.51
CA ALA A 130 -24.55 11.91 5.92
C ALA A 130 -24.97 10.47 5.52
N LEU A 131 -24.02 9.62 5.15
CA LEU A 131 -24.25 8.27 4.66
C LEU A 131 -24.13 7.20 5.75
N SER A 132 -23.65 7.55 6.93
CA SER A 132 -23.55 6.62 8.08
C SER A 132 -24.88 6.46 8.79
N GLY A 133 -25.05 5.32 9.47
CA GLY A 133 -26.23 5.08 10.31
C GLY A 133 -26.83 3.71 10.10
N THR A 134 -28.16 3.61 9.99
CA THR A 134 -28.87 2.34 9.85
C THR A 134 -29.67 2.32 8.56
N ASN A 135 -29.44 1.31 7.72
CA ASN A 135 -30.20 1.14 6.48
C ASN A 135 -31.66 0.67 6.73
N ALA A 136 -32.46 0.61 5.67
CA ALA A 136 -33.87 0.20 5.74
C ALA A 136 -34.07 -1.23 6.29
N ASN A 137 -33.04 -2.07 6.26
CA ASN A 137 -33.06 -3.44 6.79
C ASN A 137 -32.65 -3.51 8.28
N GLY A 138 -32.41 -2.36 8.92
CA GLY A 138 -31.98 -2.30 10.33
C GLY A 138 -30.49 -2.64 10.53
N GLN A 139 -29.68 -2.62 9.47
CA GLN A 139 -28.26 -2.93 9.53
C GLN A 139 -27.44 -1.66 9.64
N GLN A 140 -26.38 -1.69 10.46
CA GLN A 140 -25.42 -0.60 10.55
C GLN A 140 -24.69 -0.38 9.22
N VAL A 141 -24.55 0.86 8.83
CA VAL A 141 -23.80 1.34 7.67
C VAL A 141 -22.72 2.31 8.15
N TRP A 142 -21.52 2.18 7.62
CA TRP A 142 -20.40 3.07 7.94
C TRP A 142 -20.03 3.87 6.70
N GLY A 143 -19.82 5.16 6.88
CA GLY A 143 -19.43 6.06 5.78
C GLY A 143 -18.01 5.81 5.30
N LEU A 144 -17.11 5.34 6.17
CA LEU A 144 -15.72 5.05 5.85
C LEU A 144 -15.28 3.69 6.37
N ASN A 145 -14.50 2.98 5.56
CA ASN A 145 -13.78 1.78 5.96
C ASN A 145 -12.29 1.88 5.61
N GLU A 146 -11.43 1.51 6.56
CA GLU A 146 -10.03 1.16 6.35
C GLU A 146 -9.75 -0.16 7.05
N PRO A 147 -8.97 -1.09 6.45
CA PRO A 147 -8.79 -2.44 7.02
C PRO A 147 -7.76 -2.49 8.15
N ALA A 148 -7.02 -1.40 8.36
CA ALA A 148 -6.00 -1.24 9.38
C ALA A 148 -5.77 0.25 9.69
N LEU A 149 -4.98 0.54 10.72
CA LEU A 149 -4.56 1.90 11.11
C LEU A 149 -3.05 2.11 10.90
N ALA A 150 -2.42 1.31 10.03
CA ALA A 150 -1.02 1.43 9.63
C ALA A 150 -0.79 2.64 8.70
N GLY A 151 0.46 3.00 8.48
CA GLY A 151 0.82 4.15 7.65
C GLY A 151 0.21 4.11 6.25
N TRP A 152 0.18 2.95 5.59
CA TRP A 152 -0.52 2.78 4.31
C TRP A 152 -1.97 3.30 4.34
N ASN A 153 -2.66 3.15 5.47
CA ASN A 153 -4.06 3.52 5.62
C ASN A 153 -4.25 4.97 6.04
N VAL A 154 -3.43 5.47 6.98
CA VAL A 154 -3.68 6.77 7.61
C VAL A 154 -2.92 7.94 6.98
N LEU A 155 -1.79 7.68 6.30
CA LEU A 155 -0.96 8.74 5.73
C LEU A 155 -1.64 9.62 4.68
N PRO A 156 -2.52 9.12 3.78
CA PRO A 156 -3.25 9.98 2.86
C PRO A 156 -4.07 11.06 3.56
N TYR A 157 -4.69 10.74 4.69
CA TYR A 157 -5.46 11.70 5.49
C TYR A 157 -4.55 12.75 6.15
N ILE A 158 -3.39 12.31 6.68
CA ILE A 158 -2.42 13.18 7.33
C ILE A 158 -1.77 14.12 6.31
N TRP A 159 -1.21 13.57 5.24
CA TRP A 159 -0.46 14.33 4.23
C TRP A 159 -1.34 15.32 3.47
N SER A 160 -2.54 14.90 3.03
CA SER A 160 -3.45 15.81 2.33
C SER A 160 -3.85 16.99 3.20
N ASN A 161 -3.92 16.82 4.51
CA ASN A 161 -4.22 17.90 5.46
C ASN A 161 -2.98 18.68 5.96
N GLY A 162 -1.80 18.46 5.34
CA GLY A 162 -0.59 19.23 5.62
C GLY A 162 0.29 18.69 6.76
N GLY A 163 -0.13 17.58 7.40
CA GLY A 163 0.68 16.87 8.39
C GLY A 163 1.79 16.03 7.75
N ASN A 164 2.69 15.52 8.56
CA ASN A 164 3.75 14.61 8.13
C ASN A 164 4.21 13.71 9.28
N ILE A 165 4.99 12.67 8.98
CA ILE A 165 5.57 11.78 10.00
C ILE A 165 6.95 12.23 10.41
N THR A 166 7.78 12.66 9.43
CA THR A 166 9.16 13.11 9.64
C THR A 166 9.45 14.33 8.79
N ASP A 167 10.59 14.95 8.98
CA ASP A 167 11.19 15.86 7.99
C ASP A 167 11.53 15.12 6.68
N ASP A 168 11.78 15.86 5.61
CA ASP A 168 12.07 15.27 4.28
C ASP A 168 13.35 14.44 4.25
N ALA A 169 14.28 14.71 5.17
CA ALA A 169 15.53 13.96 5.29
C ALA A 169 15.39 12.71 6.19
N CYS A 170 14.21 12.46 6.77
CA CYS A 170 13.95 11.40 7.72
C CYS A 170 14.93 11.42 8.91
N THR A 171 15.19 12.59 9.48
CA THR A 171 16.12 12.78 10.61
C THR A 171 15.42 13.10 11.92
N THR A 172 14.18 13.58 11.89
CA THR A 172 13.36 13.85 13.07
C THR A 172 11.88 13.74 12.78
N ALA A 173 11.13 13.25 13.75
CA ALA A 173 9.68 13.22 13.77
C ALA A 173 9.09 14.35 14.63
N THR A 174 9.85 14.84 15.62
CA THR A 174 9.43 15.96 16.47
C THR A 174 9.17 17.21 15.63
N GLY A 175 7.98 17.79 15.79
CA GLY A 175 7.50 18.94 15.01
C GLY A 175 6.82 18.55 13.68
N TYR A 176 6.78 17.28 13.33
CA TYR A 176 6.12 16.72 12.13
C TYR A 176 4.96 15.80 12.51
N VAL A 177 5.25 14.64 13.11
CA VAL A 177 4.18 13.70 13.51
C VAL A 177 3.28 14.28 14.59
N ASN A 178 3.81 15.14 15.44
CA ASN A 178 3.07 15.85 16.48
C ASN A 178 2.75 17.32 16.14
N SER A 179 2.79 17.68 14.85
CA SER A 179 2.39 19.01 14.39
C SER A 179 0.89 19.25 14.57
N PRO A 180 0.44 20.51 14.66
CA PRO A 180 -0.98 20.85 14.71
C PRO A 180 -1.77 20.28 13.53
N GLU A 181 -1.18 20.25 12.33
CA GLU A 181 -1.80 19.73 11.12
C GLU A 181 -2.01 18.21 11.21
N THR A 182 -1.01 17.47 11.69
CA THR A 182 -1.14 16.03 11.94
C THR A 182 -2.19 15.75 13.02
N ALA A 183 -2.14 16.47 14.13
CA ALA A 183 -3.11 16.32 15.22
C ALA A 183 -4.54 16.60 14.76
N ALA A 184 -4.75 17.65 13.94
CA ALA A 184 -6.07 17.96 13.38
C ALA A 184 -6.58 16.87 12.43
N ALA A 185 -5.71 16.31 11.56
CA ALA A 185 -6.07 15.22 10.67
C ALA A 185 -6.46 13.95 11.43
N VAL A 186 -5.68 13.58 12.44
CA VAL A 186 -5.95 12.40 13.30
C VAL A 186 -7.24 12.60 14.09
N GLN A 187 -7.48 13.81 14.64
CA GLN A 187 -8.70 14.12 15.39
C GLN A 187 -9.96 13.88 14.54
N LYS A 188 -9.93 14.18 13.23
CA LYS A 188 -11.06 13.87 12.34
C LYS A 188 -11.37 12.37 12.29
N LEU A 189 -10.35 11.51 12.21
CA LEU A 189 -10.55 10.06 12.23
C LEU A 189 -11.07 9.56 13.59
N VAL A 190 -10.58 10.14 14.68
CA VAL A 190 -11.09 9.88 16.05
C VAL A 190 -12.57 10.23 16.14
N ASP A 191 -12.96 11.41 15.66
CA ASP A 191 -14.35 11.89 15.70
C ASP A 191 -15.25 10.97 14.86
N LEU A 192 -14.84 10.54 13.66
CA LEU A 192 -15.60 9.61 12.82
C LEU A 192 -15.83 8.26 13.53
N TYR A 193 -14.79 7.72 14.19
CA TYR A 193 -14.90 6.47 14.91
C TYR A 193 -15.84 6.60 16.14
N ALA A 194 -15.68 7.66 16.91
CA ALA A 194 -16.52 7.94 18.07
C ALA A 194 -18.01 8.09 17.71
N ASN A 195 -18.30 8.60 16.49
CA ASN A 195 -19.65 8.73 15.96
C ASN A 195 -20.19 7.41 15.38
N GLY A 196 -19.40 6.34 15.29
CA GLY A 196 -19.79 5.08 14.63
C GLY A 196 -19.86 5.17 13.10
N GLU A 197 -19.06 6.04 12.49
CA GLU A 197 -19.04 6.36 11.06
C GLU A 197 -17.84 5.73 10.33
N PHE A 198 -16.86 5.25 11.09
CA PHE A 198 -15.59 4.68 10.62
C PHE A 198 -15.34 3.30 11.26
N THR A 199 -14.89 2.31 10.47
CA THR A 199 -14.62 0.95 10.94
C THR A 199 -13.72 0.18 9.94
N GLY A 200 -13.45 -1.10 10.24
CA GLY A 200 -12.76 -2.06 9.37
C GLY A 200 -11.52 -2.69 9.99
N PHE A 201 -11.06 -2.16 11.12
CA PHE A 201 -9.85 -2.58 11.82
C PHE A 201 -10.12 -3.27 13.17
N ASN A 202 -11.39 -3.51 13.50
CA ASN A 202 -11.77 -4.25 14.69
C ASN A 202 -11.95 -5.73 14.39
N SER A 203 -11.70 -6.58 15.39
CA SER A 203 -11.97 -8.02 15.28
C SER A 203 -13.47 -8.26 15.04
N GLY A 204 -13.79 -8.95 13.94
CA GLY A 204 -15.16 -9.28 13.57
C GLY A 204 -15.83 -8.26 12.64
N ASP A 205 -15.15 -7.20 12.25
CA ASP A 205 -15.63 -6.32 11.18
C ASP A 205 -15.81 -7.08 9.86
N ILE A 206 -16.74 -6.61 9.03
CA ILE A 206 -17.00 -7.21 7.72
C ILE A 206 -15.74 -7.02 6.85
N PRO A 207 -15.28 -8.04 6.12
CA PRO A 207 -14.19 -7.85 5.16
C PRO A 207 -14.49 -6.70 4.20
N MET A 208 -13.48 -5.87 3.90
CA MET A 208 -13.65 -4.63 3.14
C MET A 208 -14.44 -4.82 1.85
N THR A 209 -14.05 -5.80 1.01
CA THR A 209 -14.70 -6.07 -0.27
C THR A 209 -16.18 -6.45 -0.10
N ASP A 210 -16.48 -7.29 0.91
CA ASP A 210 -17.85 -7.70 1.20
C ASP A 210 -18.69 -6.55 1.79
N GLY A 211 -18.09 -5.77 2.70
CA GLY A 211 -18.75 -4.61 3.29
C GLY A 211 -19.08 -3.55 2.24
N PHE A 212 -18.16 -3.28 1.33
CA PHE A 212 -18.37 -2.30 0.27
C PHE A 212 -19.35 -2.82 -0.79
N GLY A 213 -19.13 -4.03 -1.32
CA GLY A 213 -19.98 -4.64 -2.35
C GLY A 213 -21.43 -4.92 -1.90
N THR A 214 -21.67 -5.01 -0.59
CA THR A 214 -23.03 -5.15 -0.01
C THR A 214 -23.65 -3.84 0.48
N GLY A 215 -22.97 -2.70 0.25
CA GLY A 215 -23.45 -1.38 0.66
C GLY A 215 -23.46 -1.17 2.19
N ARG A 216 -22.57 -1.82 2.93
CA ARG A 216 -22.37 -1.61 4.36
C ARG A 216 -21.27 -0.57 4.63
N TYR A 217 -20.35 -0.41 3.69
CA TYR A 217 -19.32 0.64 3.65
C TYR A 217 -19.59 1.55 2.46
N MET A 218 -19.55 2.85 2.66
CA MET A 218 -19.90 3.82 1.62
C MET A 218 -18.70 4.33 0.85
N MET A 219 -17.56 4.44 1.52
CA MET A 219 -16.30 4.94 0.97
C MET A 219 -15.10 4.15 1.48
N LEU A 220 -14.09 4.01 0.62
CA LEU A 220 -12.79 3.40 0.91
C LEU A 220 -11.71 4.26 0.27
N LEU A 221 -10.51 4.34 0.89
CA LEU A 221 -9.29 4.63 0.14
C LEU A 221 -8.56 3.32 -0.13
N GLU A 222 -8.41 2.90 -1.41
CA GLU A 222 -7.87 1.59 -1.69
C GLU A 222 -7.11 1.53 -3.03
N GLY A 223 -6.34 0.47 -3.20
CA GLY A 223 -5.48 0.23 -4.36
C GLY A 223 -6.19 -0.41 -5.57
N PRO A 224 -5.48 -0.57 -6.70
CA PRO A 224 -6.07 -0.99 -7.97
C PRO A 224 -6.60 -2.43 -7.97
N TRP A 225 -6.11 -3.31 -7.08
CA TRP A 225 -6.62 -4.68 -6.91
C TRP A 225 -8.11 -4.71 -6.53
N LYS A 226 -8.60 -3.66 -5.85
CA LYS A 226 -10.01 -3.57 -5.44
C LYS A 226 -10.96 -3.60 -6.64
N THR A 227 -10.57 -3.05 -7.77
CA THR A 227 -11.36 -3.12 -9.00
C THR A 227 -11.56 -4.56 -9.47
N ALA A 228 -10.49 -5.38 -9.47
CA ALA A 228 -10.58 -6.78 -9.85
C ALA A 228 -11.38 -7.63 -8.84
N GLU A 229 -11.19 -7.36 -7.54
CA GLU A 229 -11.95 -8.03 -6.47
C GLU A 229 -13.45 -7.77 -6.58
N LEU A 230 -13.85 -6.50 -6.78
CA LEU A 230 -15.25 -6.12 -6.93
C LEU A 230 -15.85 -6.70 -8.21
N ALA A 231 -15.14 -6.66 -9.32
CA ALA A 231 -15.62 -7.27 -10.57
C ALA A 231 -15.84 -8.77 -10.45
N GLY A 232 -15.03 -9.46 -9.65
CA GLY A 232 -15.16 -10.90 -9.41
C GLY A 232 -16.28 -11.26 -8.42
N ALA A 233 -16.42 -10.52 -7.32
CA ALA A 233 -17.34 -10.87 -6.23
C ALA A 233 -18.69 -10.15 -6.33
N TYR A 234 -18.71 -8.93 -6.86
CA TYR A 234 -19.88 -8.03 -6.88
C TYR A 234 -20.00 -7.31 -8.24
N PRO A 235 -20.17 -8.06 -9.37
CA PRO A 235 -20.14 -7.50 -10.72
C PRO A 235 -21.26 -6.48 -11.02
N ASP A 236 -22.36 -6.54 -10.28
CA ASP A 236 -23.51 -5.63 -10.44
C ASP A 236 -23.49 -4.44 -9.47
N PHE A 237 -22.46 -4.34 -8.61
CA PHE A 237 -22.34 -3.25 -7.66
C PHE A 237 -21.90 -1.96 -8.35
N ASN A 238 -22.71 -0.91 -8.25
CA ASN A 238 -22.46 0.39 -8.86
C ASN A 238 -21.59 1.26 -7.94
N TYR A 239 -20.30 1.38 -8.26
CA TYR A 239 -19.36 2.23 -7.56
C TYR A 239 -18.65 3.18 -8.53
N GLY A 240 -18.12 4.25 -8.00
CA GLY A 240 -17.24 5.15 -8.72
C GLY A 240 -15.89 5.29 -8.02
N THR A 241 -14.95 5.91 -8.72
CA THR A 241 -13.63 6.23 -8.20
C THR A 241 -13.30 7.69 -8.45
N SER A 242 -12.49 8.28 -7.58
CA SER A 242 -11.89 9.60 -7.78
C SER A 242 -10.54 9.66 -7.09
N GLU A 243 -9.76 10.70 -7.35
CA GLU A 243 -8.55 10.97 -6.56
C GLU A 243 -8.87 11.03 -5.06
N VAL A 244 -7.84 10.86 -4.23
CA VAL A 244 -7.94 11.18 -2.80
C VAL A 244 -8.43 12.62 -2.66
N PRO A 245 -9.51 12.90 -1.92
CA PRO A 245 -10.00 14.25 -1.77
C PRO A 245 -8.94 15.20 -1.22
N ALA A 246 -8.85 16.40 -1.78
CA ALA A 246 -7.82 17.36 -1.42
C ALA A 246 -8.04 17.94 -0.02
N GLY A 247 -7.01 17.94 0.80
CA GLY A 247 -6.95 18.72 2.03
C GLY A 247 -6.25 20.06 1.82
N SER A 248 -5.77 20.68 2.89
CA SER A 248 -5.06 21.97 2.84
C SER A 248 -3.75 21.93 2.04
N ALA A 249 -3.11 20.75 1.93
CA ALA A 249 -1.90 20.53 1.15
C ALA A 249 -2.15 19.94 -0.25
N GLY A 250 -3.41 19.71 -0.62
CA GLY A 250 -3.80 19.11 -1.90
C GLY A 250 -4.25 17.65 -1.77
N SER A 251 -4.38 16.97 -2.91
CA SER A 251 -4.65 15.54 -3.01
C SER A 251 -3.31 14.80 -2.95
N ILE A 252 -3.03 14.15 -1.83
CA ILE A 252 -1.77 13.41 -1.61
C ILE A 252 -2.10 11.99 -1.20
N SER A 253 -1.81 11.05 -2.09
CA SER A 253 -1.92 9.63 -1.79
C SER A 253 -0.60 9.02 -1.34
N VAL A 254 -0.61 7.78 -0.90
CA VAL A 254 0.59 7.01 -0.55
C VAL A 254 1.09 6.25 -1.78
N LEU A 255 2.39 6.40 -2.10
CA LEU A 255 3.05 5.55 -3.08
C LEU A 255 3.28 4.17 -2.47
N GLY A 256 2.79 3.17 -3.16
CA GLY A 256 3.01 1.77 -2.86
C GLY A 256 3.60 1.03 -4.04
N GLY A 257 3.68 -0.24 -3.89
CA GLY A 257 4.23 -1.16 -4.85
C GLY A 257 4.99 -2.27 -4.16
N GLU A 258 5.35 -3.24 -4.93
CA GLU A 258 6.18 -4.34 -4.46
C GLU A 258 7.37 -4.53 -5.37
N ASP A 259 8.46 -4.85 -4.73
CA ASP A 259 9.71 -5.23 -5.35
C ASP A 259 9.90 -6.75 -5.29
N ILE A 260 10.46 -7.34 -6.33
CA ILE A 260 10.96 -8.71 -6.27
C ILE A 260 12.45 -8.68 -5.91
N ALA A 261 12.81 -9.26 -4.78
CA ALA A 261 14.16 -9.26 -4.25
C ALA A 261 14.77 -10.67 -4.22
N MET A 262 16.09 -10.73 -4.40
CA MET A 262 16.88 -11.95 -4.27
C MET A 262 17.54 -12.00 -2.90
N PHE A 263 17.31 -13.09 -2.18
CA PHE A 263 18.04 -13.35 -0.94
C PHE A 263 19.41 -13.99 -1.21
N ASN A 264 20.32 -13.81 -0.28
CA ASN A 264 21.68 -14.33 -0.40
C ASN A 264 21.73 -15.86 -0.11
N THR A 265 21.10 -16.64 -0.99
CA THR A 265 21.09 -18.10 -1.00
C THR A 265 22.05 -18.65 -2.05
N ALA A 266 22.15 -19.98 -2.15
CA ALA A 266 23.06 -20.64 -3.10
C ALA A 266 22.56 -20.61 -4.55
N ASN A 267 21.25 -20.45 -4.78
CA ASN A 267 20.61 -20.60 -6.10
C ASN A 267 20.42 -19.26 -6.82
N LYS A 268 21.46 -18.44 -6.90
CA LYS A 268 21.37 -17.08 -7.52
C LYS A 268 21.01 -17.12 -9.01
N GLU A 269 21.47 -18.12 -9.73
CA GLU A 269 21.16 -18.23 -11.18
C GLU A 269 19.67 -18.48 -11.41
N GLY A 270 19.06 -19.43 -10.69
CA GLY A 270 17.64 -19.71 -10.79
C GLY A 270 16.78 -18.55 -10.32
N ALA A 271 17.15 -17.93 -9.22
CA ALA A 271 16.53 -16.74 -8.67
C ALA A 271 16.50 -15.59 -9.70
N TRP A 272 17.65 -15.29 -10.31
CA TRP A 272 17.75 -14.22 -11.32
C TRP A 272 16.91 -14.50 -12.57
N LYS A 273 16.91 -15.75 -13.06
CA LYS A 273 16.04 -16.14 -14.16
C LYS A 273 14.57 -15.92 -13.85
N PHE A 274 14.14 -16.30 -12.64
CA PHE A 274 12.76 -16.11 -12.21
C PHE A 274 12.40 -14.62 -12.04
N MET A 275 13.28 -13.81 -11.47
CA MET A 275 13.08 -12.37 -11.34
C MET A 275 12.93 -11.70 -12.70
N LYS A 276 13.79 -12.02 -13.68
CA LYS A 276 13.69 -11.53 -15.06
C LYS A 276 12.37 -11.92 -15.72
N PHE A 277 11.92 -13.15 -15.51
CA PHE A 277 10.63 -13.59 -16.02
C PHE A 277 9.47 -12.82 -15.40
N MET A 278 9.48 -12.65 -14.08
CA MET A 278 8.41 -11.94 -13.36
C MET A 278 8.33 -10.45 -13.72
N THR A 279 9.43 -9.84 -14.14
CA THR A 279 9.47 -8.44 -14.62
C THR A 279 9.38 -8.31 -16.14
N SER A 280 9.18 -9.42 -16.88
CA SER A 280 8.94 -9.38 -18.31
C SER A 280 7.59 -8.80 -18.67
N GLU A 281 7.45 -8.30 -19.91
CA GLU A 281 6.18 -7.80 -20.46
C GLU A 281 5.03 -8.80 -20.25
N TYR A 282 5.23 -10.07 -20.65
CA TYR A 282 4.22 -11.11 -20.52
C TYR A 282 3.75 -11.32 -19.07
N ALA A 283 4.69 -11.49 -18.14
CA ALA A 283 4.32 -11.76 -16.76
C ALA A 283 3.60 -10.56 -16.12
N GLN A 284 4.01 -9.36 -16.47
CA GLN A 284 3.43 -8.12 -15.97
C GLN A 284 2.02 -7.87 -16.55
N GLU A 285 1.77 -8.21 -17.81
CA GLU A 285 0.41 -8.18 -18.38
C GLU A 285 -0.52 -9.19 -17.71
N GLU A 286 -0.04 -10.39 -17.38
CA GLU A 286 -0.82 -11.37 -16.62
C GLU A 286 -1.13 -10.89 -15.19
N MET A 287 -0.18 -10.19 -14.56
CA MET A 287 -0.38 -9.58 -13.24
C MET A 287 -1.38 -8.41 -13.28
N ALA A 288 -1.40 -7.65 -14.39
CA ALA A 288 -2.33 -6.54 -14.57
C ALA A 288 -3.80 -7.00 -14.54
N LYS A 289 -4.10 -8.21 -15.04
CA LYS A 289 -5.45 -8.81 -14.96
C LYS A 289 -5.96 -9.03 -13.53
N CYS A 290 -5.03 -9.00 -12.55
CA CYS A 290 -5.33 -9.12 -11.12
C CYS A 290 -5.20 -7.76 -10.40
N GLY A 291 -5.22 -6.64 -11.12
CA GLY A 291 -5.16 -5.31 -10.54
C GLY A 291 -3.75 -4.87 -10.13
N GLN A 292 -2.68 -5.44 -10.71
CA GLN A 292 -1.30 -5.00 -10.43
C GLN A 292 -0.82 -4.07 -11.55
N ILE A 293 -0.49 -2.82 -11.21
CA ILE A 293 0.04 -1.87 -12.20
C ILE A 293 1.49 -2.26 -12.54
N PRO A 294 1.80 -2.56 -13.81
CA PRO A 294 3.14 -3.01 -14.20
C PRO A 294 4.27 -2.03 -13.86
N GLY A 295 5.38 -2.58 -13.35
CA GLY A 295 6.66 -1.87 -13.35
C GLY A 295 7.34 -1.86 -14.72
N ASN A 296 7.01 -2.79 -15.62
CA ASN A 296 7.58 -2.88 -16.97
C ASN A 296 6.92 -1.85 -17.90
N MET A 297 7.73 -1.00 -18.55
CA MET A 297 7.25 0.10 -19.40
C MET A 297 6.49 -0.37 -20.64
N THR A 298 6.90 -1.51 -21.25
CA THR A 298 6.20 -2.04 -22.41
C THR A 298 4.84 -2.63 -22.03
N ALA A 299 4.80 -3.38 -20.91
CA ALA A 299 3.55 -3.90 -20.37
C ALA A 299 2.59 -2.78 -19.99
N LEU A 300 3.08 -1.69 -19.40
CA LEU A 300 2.27 -0.53 -19.02
C LEU A 300 1.58 0.12 -20.22
N ASP A 301 2.22 0.10 -21.39
CA ASP A 301 1.66 0.64 -22.65
C ASP A 301 0.74 -0.34 -23.39
N SER A 302 0.64 -1.59 -22.92
CA SER A 302 -0.15 -2.62 -23.57
C SER A 302 -1.66 -2.36 -23.50
N GLN A 303 -2.42 -3.00 -24.41
CA GLN A 303 -3.88 -2.91 -24.43
C GLN A 303 -4.48 -3.54 -23.17
N THR A 304 -3.89 -4.62 -22.66
CA THR A 304 -4.32 -5.27 -21.41
C THR A 304 -4.36 -4.31 -20.23
N VAL A 305 -3.34 -3.47 -20.10
CA VAL A 305 -3.26 -2.46 -19.02
C VAL A 305 -4.23 -1.31 -19.26
N LYS A 306 -4.39 -0.87 -20.52
CA LYS A 306 -5.37 0.16 -20.88
C LYS A 306 -6.80 -0.27 -20.59
N ASP A 307 -7.11 -1.54 -20.82
CA ASP A 307 -8.44 -2.13 -20.54
C ASP A 307 -8.68 -2.37 -19.03
N ALA A 308 -7.62 -2.44 -18.23
CA ALA A 308 -7.72 -2.70 -16.78
C ALA A 308 -8.17 -1.50 -15.93
N SER A 309 -8.52 -0.37 -16.55
CA SER A 309 -9.02 0.84 -15.86
C SER A 309 -8.06 1.44 -14.82
N PHE A 310 -6.75 1.39 -15.10
CA PHE A 310 -5.74 1.96 -14.20
C PHE A 310 -5.57 3.47 -14.31
N ALA A 311 -6.23 4.15 -15.26
CA ALA A 311 -6.03 5.57 -15.50
C ALA A 311 -6.14 6.46 -14.24
N PRO A 312 -7.15 6.32 -13.35
CA PRO A 312 -7.22 7.12 -12.13
C PRO A 312 -6.05 6.90 -11.17
N PHE A 313 -5.53 5.67 -11.10
CA PHE A 313 -4.38 5.34 -10.26
C PHE A 313 -3.08 5.91 -10.84
N LEU A 314 -2.91 5.84 -12.17
CA LEU A 314 -1.74 6.40 -12.86
C LEU A 314 -1.67 7.92 -12.71
N GLU A 315 -2.82 8.60 -12.67
CA GLU A 315 -2.91 10.02 -12.38
C GLU A 315 -2.52 10.29 -10.91
N ALA A 316 -3.11 9.57 -9.97
CA ALA A 316 -2.85 9.73 -8.54
C ALA A 316 -1.38 9.39 -8.14
N ILE A 317 -0.71 8.46 -8.83
CA ILE A 317 0.70 8.15 -8.60
C ILE A 317 1.60 9.37 -8.82
N THR A 318 1.23 10.29 -9.72
CA THR A 318 2.06 11.47 -10.03
C THR A 318 2.23 12.43 -8.84
N THR A 319 1.30 12.40 -7.90
CA THR A 319 1.31 13.21 -6.66
C THR A 319 1.44 12.36 -5.40
N ALA A 320 1.54 11.04 -5.54
CA ALA A 320 1.68 10.14 -4.40
C ALA A 320 3.04 10.32 -3.72
N LYS A 321 3.03 10.26 -2.38
CA LYS A 321 4.21 10.40 -1.54
C LYS A 321 4.69 9.05 -1.05
N ALA A 322 6.00 8.79 -1.15
CA ALA A 322 6.59 7.60 -0.57
C ALA A 322 6.61 7.68 0.96
N ARG A 323 6.45 6.54 1.62
CA ARG A 323 6.73 6.40 3.05
C ARG A 323 8.22 6.66 3.32
N PRO A 324 8.62 7.06 4.54
CA PRO A 324 10.02 7.27 4.88
C PRO A 324 10.90 6.07 4.46
N THR A 325 11.94 6.33 3.66
CA THR A 325 12.85 5.29 3.13
C THR A 325 14.00 5.07 4.11
N VAL A 326 13.68 4.52 5.27
CA VAL A 326 14.63 4.24 6.36
C VAL A 326 14.55 2.77 6.77
N ALA A 327 15.66 2.23 7.30
CA ALA A 327 15.70 0.83 7.68
C ALA A 327 14.81 0.48 8.89
N SER A 328 14.44 1.48 9.70
CA SER A 328 13.54 1.35 10.85
C SER A 328 12.07 1.59 10.49
N TRP A 329 11.70 1.63 9.20
CA TRP A 329 10.33 1.96 8.81
C TRP A 329 9.30 0.97 9.41
N SER A 330 9.59 -0.33 9.41
CA SER A 330 8.65 -1.33 9.96
C SER A 330 8.34 -1.09 11.44
N GLU A 331 9.36 -0.70 12.22
CA GLU A 331 9.19 -0.36 13.63
C GLU A 331 8.44 0.98 13.80
N ILE A 332 8.73 1.96 12.95
CA ILE A 332 8.01 3.25 12.92
C ILE A 332 6.54 3.03 12.57
N ASP A 333 6.24 2.22 11.56
CA ASP A 333 4.87 1.93 11.13
C ASP A 333 4.08 1.17 12.20
N ASN A 334 4.74 0.25 12.90
CA ASN A 334 4.14 -0.44 14.05
C ASN A 334 3.86 0.54 15.21
N ALA A 335 4.81 1.42 15.54
CA ALA A 335 4.60 2.45 16.57
C ALA A 335 3.46 3.41 16.19
N LEU A 336 3.39 3.81 14.91
CA LEU A 336 2.29 4.61 14.36
C LEU A 336 0.95 3.86 14.50
N THR A 337 0.89 2.60 14.12
CA THR A 337 -0.33 1.77 14.21
C THR A 337 -0.83 1.65 15.65
N VAL A 338 0.07 1.44 16.59
CA VAL A 338 -0.28 1.40 18.03
C VAL A 338 -0.83 2.76 18.49
N ALA A 339 -0.14 3.85 18.16
CA ALA A 339 -0.58 5.19 18.52
C ALA A 339 -1.94 5.55 17.91
N MET A 340 -2.16 5.22 16.63
CA MET A 340 -3.47 5.42 15.98
C MET A 340 -4.57 4.59 16.64
N THR A 341 -4.28 3.34 17.01
CA THR A 341 -5.23 2.49 17.73
C THR A 341 -5.56 3.09 19.11
N ASP A 342 -4.57 3.57 19.83
CA ASP A 342 -4.79 4.19 21.15
C ASP A 342 -5.67 5.45 21.05
N MET A 343 -5.43 6.30 20.05
CA MET A 343 -6.22 7.51 19.84
C MET A 343 -7.64 7.21 19.33
N ILE A 344 -7.74 6.41 18.27
CA ILE A 344 -9.01 6.18 17.55
C ILE A 344 -9.91 5.22 18.34
N VAL A 345 -9.37 4.08 18.78
CA VAL A 345 -10.17 3.01 19.40
C VAL A 345 -10.25 3.16 20.90
N ASN A 346 -9.13 3.47 21.56
CA ASN A 346 -9.05 3.50 23.03
C ASN A 346 -9.33 4.90 23.61
N GLY A 347 -9.48 5.95 22.79
CA GLY A 347 -9.85 7.30 23.21
C GLY A 347 -8.73 8.05 23.94
N ALA A 348 -7.47 7.72 23.65
CA ALA A 348 -6.33 8.45 24.19
C ALA A 348 -6.29 9.90 23.65
N ASP A 349 -5.71 10.82 24.42
CA ASP A 349 -5.53 12.21 23.99
C ASP A 349 -4.61 12.28 22.76
N VAL A 350 -5.09 12.93 21.70
CA VAL A 350 -4.41 12.95 20.40
C VAL A 350 -3.05 13.63 20.50
N GLN A 351 -2.98 14.84 21.06
CA GLN A 351 -1.71 15.57 21.11
C GLN A 351 -0.69 14.87 22.01
N GLN A 352 -1.10 14.40 23.18
CA GLN A 352 -0.21 13.70 24.09
C GLN A 352 0.34 12.40 23.47
N THR A 353 -0.49 11.65 22.75
CA THR A 353 -0.07 10.40 22.11
C THR A 353 0.88 10.68 20.96
N LEU A 354 0.62 11.71 20.14
CA LEU A 354 1.51 12.12 19.06
C LEU A 354 2.85 12.66 19.59
N ASP A 355 2.88 13.37 20.73
CA ASP A 355 4.13 13.82 21.37
C ASP A 355 4.99 12.62 21.82
N GLN A 356 4.38 11.58 22.36
CA GLN A 356 5.07 10.33 22.74
C GLN A 356 5.56 9.57 21.51
N LEU A 357 4.72 9.50 20.46
CA LEU A 357 5.09 8.88 19.19
C LEU A 357 6.29 9.58 18.54
N ALA A 358 6.34 10.92 18.58
CA ALA A 358 7.47 11.70 18.06
C ALA A 358 8.80 11.29 18.72
N VAL A 359 8.82 11.17 20.04
CA VAL A 359 10.00 10.73 20.80
C VAL A 359 10.40 9.30 20.40
N THR A 360 9.41 8.42 20.23
CA THR A 360 9.66 7.02 19.82
C THR A 360 10.29 6.97 18.43
N ILE A 361 9.72 7.69 17.47
CA ILE A 361 10.23 7.71 16.08
C ILE A 361 11.62 8.36 16.03
N ASP A 362 11.86 9.47 16.76
CA ASP A 362 13.19 10.09 16.83
C ASP A 362 14.26 9.11 17.34
N GLY A 363 13.89 8.25 18.31
CA GLY A 363 14.76 7.16 18.77
C GLY A 363 15.08 6.14 17.68
N LEU A 364 14.08 5.70 16.92
CA LEU A 364 14.23 4.75 15.82
C LEU A 364 15.01 5.31 14.62
N LEU A 365 14.91 6.61 14.38
CA LEU A 365 15.68 7.30 13.32
C LEU A 365 17.15 7.47 13.67
N ALA A 366 17.50 7.47 14.96
CA ALA A 366 18.87 7.62 15.44
C ALA A 366 19.71 6.32 15.37
N GLU A 367 19.09 5.15 15.14
CA GLU A 367 19.73 3.83 15.01
C GLU A 367 20.27 3.56 13.59
#